data_fc3191c25341b6ea2cd519714c1b2704
#
_entry.id   fc3191c25341b6ea2cd519714c1b2704
#
_cell.length_a   1.000
_cell.length_b   1.000
_cell.length_c   1.000
_cell.angle_alpha   90.00
_cell.angle_beta   90.00
_cell.angle_gamma   90.00
#
_symmetry.space_group_name_H-M   'P 1'
#
loop_
_entity.id
_entity.type
_entity.pdbx_description
1 polymer ?
#
loop_
_entity_poly.entity_id
_entity_poly.type
_entity_poly.pdbx_seq_one_letter_code
_entity_poly.pdbx_strand_id
1 'polypeptide(L)'
;MKRVSIPIDFTKFVYSFYEIRKIGTRFVFREDKNRTDNAMKNSTQKSIRNLSIAILVLGGLTLVYTYIQMISQLWLNNFIVPMTWNPDIKGWQIFILAARFVGITLLFALCCVFLYRTNKGLKDGVLFPKSNISIIRWTALVAALLAFVHSNYDAVVKGESALMLDSNFFLIPLIVLLFAGLYKMAYLAAKDSSLAI
;
A
#
# COMPACT_ATOMS: atom_id res chain seq x y z
N MET A 1 -19.34 34.89 -7.97
CA MET A 1 -18.99 33.54 -7.44
C MET A 1 -18.47 33.70 -6.02
N LYS A 2 -19.27 33.34 -4.99
CA LYS A 2 -18.85 33.42 -3.57
C LYS A 2 -18.10 32.11 -3.24
N ARG A 3 -16.81 32.22 -2.88
CA ARG A 3 -16.05 31.10 -2.33
C ARG A 3 -16.55 30.84 -0.90
N VAL A 4 -17.17 29.70 -0.68
CA VAL A 4 -17.50 29.20 0.66
C VAL A 4 -16.24 28.51 1.18
N SER A 5 -15.49 29.18 2.07
CA SER A 5 -14.45 28.55 2.87
C SER A 5 -15.11 27.84 4.05
N ILE A 6 -15.11 26.52 4.04
CA ILE A 6 -15.53 25.72 5.20
C ILE A 6 -14.32 25.62 6.13
N PRO A 7 -14.32 26.21 7.32
CA PRO A 7 -13.24 26.02 8.29
C PRO A 7 -13.38 24.60 8.86
N ILE A 8 -12.47 23.72 8.47
CA ILE A 8 -12.34 22.40 9.12
C ILE A 8 -11.71 22.64 10.49
N ASP A 9 -12.54 22.57 11.53
CA ASP A 9 -12.12 22.71 12.92
C ASP A 9 -11.35 21.44 13.36
N PHE A 10 -10.05 21.48 13.16
CA PHE A 10 -9.12 20.39 13.50
C PHE A 10 -9.12 20.03 15.00
N THR A 11 -9.51 21.00 15.86
CA THR A 11 -9.62 20.79 17.31
C THR A 11 -10.78 19.86 17.65
N LYS A 12 -11.91 19.95 16.95
CA LYS A 12 -13.05 19.01 17.12
C LYS A 12 -12.71 17.59 16.68
N PHE A 13 -11.91 17.46 15.62
CA PHE A 13 -11.46 16.15 15.16
C PHE A 13 -10.52 15.46 16.18
N VAL A 14 -9.58 16.22 16.76
CA VAL A 14 -8.68 15.71 17.82
C VAL A 14 -9.45 15.42 19.10
N TYR A 15 -10.43 16.22 19.47
CA TYR A 15 -11.30 15.98 20.65
C TYR A 15 -12.19 14.75 20.47
N SER A 16 -12.73 14.51 19.28
CA SER A 16 -13.49 13.29 18.97
C SER A 16 -12.64 12.03 19.11
N PHE A 17 -11.35 12.08 18.72
CA PHE A 17 -10.41 10.99 18.95
C PHE A 17 -10.08 10.76 20.44
N TYR A 18 -10.06 11.82 21.23
CA TYR A 18 -9.84 11.75 22.68
C TYR A 18 -11.07 11.17 23.43
N GLU A 19 -12.28 11.50 22.99
CA GLU A 19 -13.52 10.91 23.52
C GLU A 19 -13.65 9.42 23.19
N ILE A 20 -13.27 9.00 21.97
CA ILE A 20 -13.21 7.58 21.58
C ILE A 20 -12.25 6.82 22.50
N ARG A 21 -11.12 7.45 22.91
CA ARG A 21 -10.19 6.86 23.89
C ARG A 21 -10.84 6.67 25.27
N LYS A 22 -11.69 7.61 25.70
CA LYS A 22 -12.38 7.59 27.00
C LYS A 22 -13.54 6.59 27.06
N ILE A 23 -14.18 6.35 25.91
CA ILE A 23 -15.24 5.31 25.76
C ILE A 23 -14.62 3.90 25.78
N GLY A 24 -13.44 3.72 25.19
CA GLY A 24 -12.71 2.43 25.19
C GLY A 24 -12.28 1.95 26.58
N THR A 25 -12.15 2.85 27.57
CA THR A 25 -11.72 2.49 28.94
C THR A 25 -12.85 2.14 29.89
N ARG A 26 -14.12 2.24 29.51
CA ARG A 26 -15.29 2.00 30.40
C ARG A 26 -16.02 0.66 30.21
N PHE A 27 -15.61 -0.18 29.26
CA PHE A 27 -16.19 -1.52 29.15
C PHE A 27 -15.41 -2.55 29.95
N VAL A 28 -15.51 -2.46 31.26
CA VAL A 28 -15.16 -3.57 32.19
C VAL A 28 -16.35 -4.51 32.24
N PHE A 29 -16.29 -5.64 31.55
CA PHE A 29 -17.24 -6.75 31.72
C PHE A 29 -16.52 -8.04 32.17
N ARG A 30 -17.12 -8.67 33.11
CA ARG A 30 -16.73 -9.83 33.92
C ARG A 30 -16.70 -11.14 33.11
N GLU A 31 -15.86 -12.03 33.49
CA GLU A 31 -15.66 -13.48 33.33
C GLU A 31 -16.18 -14.29 32.12
N ASP A 32 -17.27 -13.95 31.46
CA ASP A 32 -17.64 -14.49 30.14
C ASP A 32 -16.74 -13.94 28.99
N LYS A 33 -15.93 -12.98 29.32
CA LYS A 33 -15.06 -12.22 28.43
C LYS A 33 -13.95 -13.05 27.77
N ASN A 34 -13.36 -13.99 28.54
CA ASN A 34 -12.21 -14.74 28.01
C ASN A 34 -12.58 -15.70 26.87
N ARG A 35 -13.81 -16.20 26.84
CA ARG A 35 -14.26 -17.13 25.80
C ARG A 35 -14.68 -16.39 24.52
N THR A 36 -15.36 -15.26 24.67
CA THR A 36 -15.76 -14.40 23.56
C THR A 36 -14.57 -13.65 22.96
N ASP A 37 -13.64 -13.16 23.79
CA ASP A 37 -12.42 -12.47 23.32
C ASP A 37 -11.51 -13.43 22.54
N ASN A 38 -11.34 -14.67 22.98
CA ASN A 38 -10.58 -15.69 22.27
C ASN A 38 -11.24 -16.11 20.94
N ALA A 39 -12.56 -16.25 20.91
CA ALA A 39 -13.30 -16.57 19.70
C ALA A 39 -13.23 -15.42 18.68
N MET A 40 -13.39 -14.17 19.13
CA MET A 40 -13.27 -12.97 18.30
C MET A 40 -11.85 -12.79 17.78
N LYS A 41 -10.83 -12.99 18.62
CA LYS A 41 -9.41 -12.94 18.24
C LYS A 41 -9.09 -13.97 17.15
N ASN A 42 -9.57 -15.21 17.31
CA ASN A 42 -9.36 -16.27 16.33
C ASN A 42 -10.08 -15.99 15.01
N SER A 43 -11.30 -15.44 15.04
CA SER A 43 -12.05 -15.04 13.86
C SER A 43 -11.33 -13.93 13.09
N THR A 44 -10.88 -12.90 13.79
CA THR A 44 -10.14 -11.76 13.19
C THR A 44 -8.81 -12.22 12.59
N GLN A 45 -8.05 -13.07 13.28
CA GLN A 45 -6.81 -13.62 12.75
C GLN A 45 -7.03 -14.44 11.47
N LYS A 46 -8.09 -15.26 11.45
CA LYS A 46 -8.47 -16.04 10.26
C LYS A 46 -8.84 -15.13 9.09
N SER A 47 -9.61 -14.08 9.35
CA SER A 47 -9.99 -13.09 8.34
C SER A 47 -8.76 -12.37 7.74
N ILE A 48 -7.84 -11.90 8.57
CA ILE A 48 -6.60 -11.24 8.12
C ILE A 48 -5.75 -12.21 7.29
N ARG A 49 -5.64 -13.47 7.70
CA ARG A 49 -4.90 -14.49 6.94
C ARG A 49 -5.53 -14.74 5.57
N ASN A 50 -6.84 -14.90 5.51
CA ASN A 50 -7.55 -15.13 4.25
C ASN A 50 -7.42 -13.91 3.30
N LEU A 51 -7.55 -12.70 3.84
CA LEU A 51 -7.33 -11.47 3.08
C LEU A 51 -5.89 -11.37 2.57
N SER A 52 -4.91 -11.74 3.40
CA SER A 52 -3.49 -11.78 2.99
C SER A 52 -3.26 -12.73 1.82
N ILE A 53 -3.87 -13.92 1.85
CA ILE A 53 -3.78 -14.90 0.76
C ILE A 53 -4.43 -14.33 -0.51
N ALA A 54 -5.63 -13.74 -0.40
CA ALA A 54 -6.31 -13.14 -1.54
C ALA A 54 -5.47 -12.02 -2.18
N ILE A 55 -4.86 -11.14 -1.38
CA ILE A 55 -3.96 -10.08 -1.86
C ILE A 55 -2.74 -10.68 -2.58
N LEU A 56 -2.12 -11.73 -2.03
CA LEU A 56 -0.97 -12.38 -2.65
C LEU A 56 -1.34 -13.05 -3.99
N VAL A 57 -2.50 -13.70 -4.07
CA VAL A 57 -2.97 -14.32 -5.31
C VAL A 57 -3.26 -13.26 -6.36
N LEU A 58 -4.04 -12.22 -6.03
CA LEU A 58 -4.36 -11.14 -6.96
C LEU A 58 -3.11 -10.37 -7.39
N GLY A 59 -2.21 -10.05 -6.46
CA GLY A 59 -0.94 -9.40 -6.76
C GLY A 59 -0.04 -10.25 -7.63
N GLY A 60 0.03 -11.56 -7.39
CA GLY A 60 0.76 -12.52 -8.21
C GLY A 60 0.21 -12.60 -9.63
N LEU A 61 -1.11 -12.65 -9.79
CA LEU A 61 -1.75 -12.63 -11.11
C LEU A 61 -1.46 -11.32 -11.87
N THR A 62 -1.51 -10.19 -11.18
CA THR A 62 -1.16 -8.88 -11.77
C THR A 62 0.31 -8.86 -12.21
N LEU A 63 1.22 -9.40 -11.40
CA LEU A 63 2.63 -9.50 -11.74
C LEU A 63 2.85 -10.36 -13.00
N VAL A 64 2.25 -11.56 -13.06
CA VAL A 64 2.33 -12.46 -14.22
C VAL A 64 1.77 -11.76 -15.46
N TYR A 65 0.60 -11.12 -15.36
CA TYR A 65 0.02 -10.38 -16.47
C TYR A 65 0.94 -9.27 -17.00
N THR A 66 1.57 -8.50 -16.10
CA THR A 66 2.54 -7.45 -16.49
C THR A 66 3.77 -8.04 -17.17
N TYR A 67 4.24 -9.20 -16.74
CA TYR A 67 5.36 -9.89 -17.37
C TYR A 67 5.01 -10.36 -18.78
N ILE A 68 3.83 -10.93 -18.96
CA ILE A 68 3.33 -11.35 -20.27
C ILE A 68 3.23 -10.13 -21.21
N GLN A 69 2.70 -9.00 -20.74
CA GLN A 69 2.64 -7.76 -21.52
C GLN A 69 4.03 -7.30 -21.95
N MET A 70 5.00 -7.28 -21.03
CA MET A 70 6.36 -6.82 -21.32
C MET A 70 7.07 -7.75 -22.32
N ILE A 71 6.94 -9.06 -22.15
CA ILE A 71 7.50 -10.04 -23.09
C ILE A 71 6.87 -9.87 -24.48
N SER A 72 5.56 -9.66 -24.54
CA SER A 72 4.85 -9.38 -25.79
C SER A 72 5.38 -8.15 -26.51
N GLN A 73 5.63 -7.06 -25.79
CA GLN A 73 6.15 -5.82 -26.35
C GLN A 73 7.60 -5.92 -26.82
N LEU A 74 8.43 -6.68 -26.11
CA LEU A 74 9.85 -6.79 -26.42
C LEU A 74 10.18 -7.89 -27.45
N TRP A 75 9.45 -9.01 -27.48
CA TRP A 75 9.88 -10.23 -28.18
C TRP A 75 8.83 -10.81 -29.11
N LEU A 76 7.53 -10.57 -28.89
CA LEU A 76 6.43 -11.23 -29.62
C LEU A 76 5.72 -10.31 -30.62
N ASN A 77 6.44 -9.34 -31.21
CA ASN A 77 5.89 -8.40 -32.20
C ASN A 77 4.55 -7.77 -31.77
N ASN A 78 4.46 -7.35 -30.50
CA ASN A 78 3.30 -6.64 -29.98
C ASN A 78 1.98 -7.43 -29.99
N PHE A 79 2.04 -8.74 -29.75
CA PHE A 79 0.87 -9.63 -29.83
C PHE A 79 -0.28 -9.23 -28.88
N ILE A 80 0.03 -8.74 -27.66
CA ILE A 80 -0.99 -8.38 -26.65
C ILE A 80 -1.19 -6.88 -26.58
N VAL A 81 -0.10 -6.11 -26.52
CA VAL A 81 -0.14 -4.64 -26.44
C VAL A 81 0.75 -4.09 -27.55
N PRO A 82 0.17 -3.48 -28.59
CA PRO A 82 0.94 -2.91 -29.66
C PRO A 82 1.83 -1.77 -29.13
N MET A 83 3.07 -1.73 -29.57
CA MET A 83 4.04 -0.70 -29.23
C MET A 83 4.72 -0.17 -30.48
N THR A 84 4.74 1.13 -30.64
CA THR A 84 5.45 1.80 -31.74
C THR A 84 6.87 2.12 -31.30
N TRP A 85 7.86 1.39 -31.84
CA TRP A 85 9.26 1.67 -31.58
C TRP A 85 9.73 2.88 -32.36
N ASN A 86 10.22 3.89 -31.64
CA ASN A 86 10.80 5.09 -32.22
C ASN A 86 12.32 5.08 -31.98
N PRO A 87 13.15 5.05 -33.06
CA PRO A 87 14.61 5.00 -32.93
C PRO A 87 15.19 6.14 -32.10
N ASP A 88 14.60 7.35 -32.19
CA ASP A 88 15.10 8.57 -31.52
C ASP A 88 14.95 8.54 -30.02
N ILE A 89 13.95 7.78 -29.51
CA ILE A 89 13.64 7.68 -28.09
C ILE A 89 13.69 6.23 -27.56
N LYS A 90 14.29 5.32 -28.30
CA LYS A 90 14.34 3.89 -27.94
C LYS A 90 14.90 3.66 -26.54
N GLY A 91 15.93 4.41 -26.13
CA GLY A 91 16.49 4.33 -24.78
C GLY A 91 15.48 4.69 -23.69
N TRP A 92 14.67 5.73 -23.93
CA TRP A 92 13.59 6.14 -23.04
C TRP A 92 12.48 5.10 -22.95
N GLN A 93 12.09 4.52 -24.08
CA GLN A 93 11.10 3.45 -24.13
C GLN A 93 11.54 2.23 -23.30
N ILE A 94 12.79 1.79 -23.49
CA ILE A 94 13.36 0.67 -22.71
C ILE A 94 13.43 1.02 -21.22
N PHE A 95 13.83 2.25 -20.88
CA PHE A 95 13.89 2.70 -19.48
C PHE A 95 12.53 2.64 -18.79
N ILE A 96 11.47 3.17 -19.41
CA ILE A 96 10.12 3.15 -18.84
C ILE A 96 9.59 1.72 -18.69
N LEU A 97 9.81 0.85 -19.67
CA LEU A 97 9.43 -0.56 -19.58
C LEU A 97 10.18 -1.29 -18.45
N ALA A 98 11.50 -1.10 -18.38
CA ALA A 98 12.32 -1.69 -17.33
C ALA A 98 11.93 -1.17 -15.93
N ALA A 99 11.72 0.14 -15.80
CA ALA A 99 11.30 0.77 -14.55
C ALA A 99 9.92 0.26 -14.10
N ARG A 100 8.99 0.04 -15.04
CA ARG A 100 7.68 -0.58 -14.77
C ARG A 100 7.84 -2.00 -14.22
N PHE A 101 8.65 -2.81 -14.88
CA PHE A 101 8.93 -4.19 -14.49
C PHE A 101 9.54 -4.26 -13.07
N VAL A 102 10.62 -3.51 -12.85
CA VAL A 102 11.31 -3.46 -11.56
C VAL A 102 10.38 -2.91 -10.48
N GLY A 103 9.66 -1.83 -10.76
CA GLY A 103 8.76 -1.20 -9.81
C GLY A 103 7.63 -2.13 -9.34
N ILE A 104 6.96 -2.84 -10.25
CA ILE A 104 5.89 -3.79 -9.91
C ILE A 104 6.46 -4.99 -9.14
N THR A 105 7.62 -5.50 -9.55
CA THR A 105 8.30 -6.59 -8.84
C THR A 105 8.66 -6.20 -7.40
N LEU A 106 9.23 -5.01 -7.21
CA LEU A 106 9.57 -4.48 -5.89
C LEU A 106 8.31 -4.25 -5.03
N LEU A 107 7.25 -3.68 -5.62
CA LEU A 107 5.99 -3.49 -4.91
C LEU A 107 5.41 -4.82 -4.41
N PHE A 108 5.40 -5.84 -5.27
CA PHE A 108 4.93 -7.17 -4.90
C PHE A 108 5.82 -7.80 -3.82
N ALA A 109 7.14 -7.71 -3.94
CA ALA A 109 8.08 -8.20 -2.93
C ALA A 109 7.88 -7.51 -1.56
N LEU A 110 7.71 -6.18 -1.53
CA LEU A 110 7.41 -5.43 -0.31
C LEU A 110 6.06 -5.86 0.29
N CYS A 111 5.05 -6.10 -0.53
CA CYS A 111 3.76 -6.62 -0.10
C CYS A 111 3.90 -8.01 0.54
N CYS A 112 4.63 -8.93 -0.08
CA CYS A 112 4.91 -10.26 0.47
C CYS A 112 5.59 -10.18 1.84
N VAL A 113 6.64 -9.35 1.97
CA VAL A 113 7.37 -9.17 3.23
C VAL A 113 6.47 -8.54 4.30
N PHE A 114 5.67 -7.55 3.94
CA PHE A 114 4.71 -6.92 4.85
C PHE A 114 3.69 -7.92 5.39
N LEU A 115 3.06 -8.69 4.51
CA LEU A 115 2.05 -9.69 4.89
C LEU A 115 2.67 -10.84 5.70
N TYR A 116 3.86 -11.30 5.32
CA TYR A 116 4.59 -12.31 6.08
C TYR A 116 4.86 -11.85 7.53
N ARG A 117 5.40 -10.62 7.70
CA ARG A 117 5.69 -10.05 9.03
C ARG A 117 4.42 -9.80 9.85
N THR A 118 3.35 -9.34 9.20
CA THR A 118 2.05 -9.16 9.86
C THR A 118 1.49 -10.49 10.34
N ASN A 119 1.48 -11.51 9.50
CA ASN A 119 0.98 -12.84 9.89
C ASN A 119 1.85 -13.50 10.97
N LYS A 120 3.18 -13.31 10.93
CA LYS A 120 4.08 -13.75 12.01
C LYS A 120 3.78 -13.00 13.30
N GLY A 121 3.70 -11.68 13.25
CA GLY A 121 3.37 -10.85 14.41
C GLY A 121 2.05 -11.26 15.06
N LEU A 122 1.02 -11.54 14.26
CA LEU A 122 -0.27 -12.01 14.78
C LEU A 122 -0.15 -13.33 15.55
N LYS A 123 0.70 -14.26 15.11
CA LYS A 123 0.97 -15.51 15.85
C LYS A 123 1.66 -15.22 17.17
N ASP A 124 2.59 -14.25 17.18
CA ASP A 124 3.36 -13.85 18.36
C ASP A 124 2.56 -12.87 19.27
N GLY A 125 1.29 -12.60 18.96
CA GLY A 125 0.44 -11.65 19.71
C GLY A 125 0.73 -10.17 19.43
N VAL A 126 1.58 -9.85 18.46
CA VAL A 126 1.95 -8.48 18.07
C VAL A 126 1.10 -8.05 16.88
N LEU A 127 0.12 -7.16 17.10
CA LEU A 127 -0.78 -6.67 16.04
C LEU A 127 -0.07 -5.78 15.01
N PHE A 128 0.87 -4.95 15.48
CA PHE A 128 1.56 -3.96 14.65
C PHE A 128 3.08 -4.12 14.76
N PRO A 129 3.72 -5.00 13.97
CA PRO A 129 5.18 -5.15 13.98
C PRO A 129 5.89 -3.84 13.60
N LYS A 130 6.80 -3.35 14.44
CA LYS A 130 7.59 -2.12 14.20
C LYS A 130 8.29 -2.12 12.83
N SER A 131 8.78 -3.28 12.42
CA SER A 131 9.49 -3.46 11.16
C SER A 131 8.65 -3.15 9.91
N ASN A 132 7.32 -3.19 10.00
CA ASN A 132 6.44 -2.87 8.89
C ASN A 132 6.40 -1.37 8.58
N ILE A 133 6.72 -0.49 9.53
CA ILE A 133 6.80 0.96 9.30
C ILE A 133 7.82 1.29 8.19
N SER A 134 8.98 0.64 8.23
CA SER A 134 10.01 0.82 7.19
C SER A 134 9.53 0.30 5.82
N ILE A 135 8.84 -0.84 5.79
CA ILE A 135 8.31 -1.41 4.55
C ILE A 135 7.32 -0.43 3.91
N ILE A 136 6.36 0.12 4.69
CA ILE A 136 5.38 1.07 4.16
C ILE A 136 6.09 2.32 3.58
N ARG A 137 7.16 2.80 4.23
CA ARG A 137 7.95 3.93 3.70
C ARG A 137 8.65 3.59 2.37
N TRP A 138 9.25 2.41 2.26
CA TRP A 138 9.82 1.95 0.99
C TRP A 138 8.77 1.76 -0.08
N THR A 139 7.58 1.29 0.29
CA THR A 139 6.43 1.22 -0.62
C THR A 139 6.05 2.59 -1.18
N ALA A 140 6.17 3.67 -0.39
CA ALA A 140 5.91 5.03 -0.88
C ALA A 140 6.89 5.46 -1.99
N LEU A 141 8.18 5.12 -1.85
CA LEU A 141 9.19 5.41 -2.88
C LEU A 141 8.92 4.61 -4.17
N VAL A 142 8.60 3.33 -4.05
CA VAL A 142 8.26 2.49 -5.19
C VAL A 142 6.96 2.96 -5.84
N ALA A 143 5.98 3.41 -5.05
CA ALA A 143 4.73 3.98 -5.56
C ALA A 143 4.97 5.28 -6.35
N ALA A 144 5.90 6.14 -5.92
CA ALA A 144 6.31 7.32 -6.67
C ALA A 144 6.91 6.94 -8.03
N LEU A 145 7.83 5.98 -8.05
CA LEU A 145 8.41 5.48 -9.29
C LEU A 145 7.33 4.92 -10.24
N LEU A 146 6.41 4.12 -9.70
CA LEU A 146 5.34 3.53 -10.51
C LEU A 146 4.34 4.58 -11.01
N ALA A 147 4.03 5.61 -10.22
CA ALA A 147 3.18 6.71 -10.66
C ALA A 147 3.84 7.49 -11.81
N PHE A 148 5.15 7.78 -11.71
CA PHE A 148 5.92 8.38 -12.79
C PHE A 148 5.91 7.52 -14.06
N VAL A 149 6.16 6.22 -13.93
CA VAL A 149 6.14 5.27 -15.04
C VAL A 149 4.76 5.21 -15.68
N HIS A 150 3.70 5.17 -14.85
CA HIS A 150 2.32 5.12 -15.34
C HIS A 150 1.95 6.36 -16.15
N SER A 151 2.31 7.56 -15.68
CA SER A 151 2.05 8.82 -16.40
C SER A 151 2.73 8.89 -17.78
N ASN A 152 3.86 8.19 -17.94
CA ASN A 152 4.62 8.22 -19.19
C ASN A 152 4.40 6.99 -20.08
N TYR A 153 3.73 5.96 -19.57
CA TYR A 153 3.61 4.68 -20.27
C TYR A 153 2.85 4.78 -21.59
N ASP A 154 1.73 5.50 -21.62
CA ASP A 154 0.90 5.63 -22.81
C ASP A 154 1.60 6.40 -23.95
N ALA A 155 2.36 7.46 -23.62
CA ALA A 155 3.17 8.20 -24.58
C ALA A 155 4.27 7.29 -25.16
N VAL A 156 4.95 6.55 -24.28
CA VAL A 156 6.03 5.64 -24.66
C VAL A 156 5.53 4.51 -25.57
N VAL A 157 4.36 3.94 -25.32
CA VAL A 157 3.74 2.91 -26.16
C VAL A 157 3.41 3.44 -27.55
N LYS A 158 3.01 4.72 -27.65
CA LYS A 158 2.73 5.39 -28.93
C LYS A 158 3.99 5.87 -29.67
N GLY A 159 5.17 5.75 -29.07
CA GLY A 159 6.43 6.24 -29.65
C GLY A 159 6.64 7.76 -29.53
N GLU A 160 5.96 8.39 -28.57
CA GLU A 160 6.04 9.82 -28.30
C GLU A 160 7.13 10.14 -27.24
N SER A 161 7.83 11.26 -27.41
CA SER A 161 8.89 11.73 -26.49
C SER A 161 8.36 12.66 -25.39
N ALA A 162 7.12 12.47 -24.94
CA ALA A 162 6.54 13.30 -23.90
C ALA A 162 7.03 12.89 -22.50
N LEU A 163 7.45 13.88 -21.70
CA LEU A 163 7.67 13.71 -20.25
C LEU A 163 6.46 14.27 -19.52
N MET A 164 5.68 13.40 -18.90
CA MET A 164 4.47 13.78 -18.17
C MET A 164 4.68 13.56 -16.67
N LEU A 165 4.31 14.57 -15.88
CA LEU A 165 4.20 14.48 -14.43
C LEU A 165 2.74 14.70 -14.06
N ASP A 166 2.06 13.64 -13.66
CA ASP A 166 0.68 13.71 -13.17
C ASP A 166 0.66 14.02 -11.66
N SER A 167 -0.46 14.55 -11.19
CA SER A 167 -0.73 14.78 -9.75
C SER A 167 -0.57 13.50 -8.92
N ASN A 168 -0.82 12.33 -9.50
CA ASN A 168 -0.66 11.03 -8.87
C ASN A 168 0.79 10.75 -8.44
N PHE A 169 1.77 11.33 -9.12
CA PHE A 169 3.20 11.23 -8.76
C PHE A 169 3.46 11.74 -7.33
N PHE A 170 2.75 12.77 -6.90
CA PHE A 170 2.89 13.34 -5.56
C PHE A 170 1.85 12.77 -4.59
N LEU A 171 0.61 12.62 -5.03
CA LEU A 171 -0.52 12.26 -4.16
C LEU A 171 -0.41 10.82 -3.62
N ILE A 172 -0.10 9.85 -4.48
CA ILE A 172 -0.02 8.43 -4.07
C ILE A 172 1.06 8.21 -3.02
N PRO A 173 2.33 8.66 -3.20
CA PRO A 173 3.36 8.52 -2.17
C PRO A 173 3.00 9.21 -0.85
N LEU A 174 2.39 10.39 -0.90
CA LEU A 174 1.98 11.12 0.29
C LEU A 174 0.92 10.37 1.09
N ILE A 175 -0.07 9.76 0.41
CA ILE A 175 -1.08 8.92 1.04
C ILE A 175 -0.41 7.71 1.71
N VAL A 176 0.54 7.05 1.04
CA VAL A 176 1.26 5.90 1.61
C VAL A 176 2.11 6.32 2.81
N LEU A 177 2.75 7.49 2.78
CA LEU A 177 3.49 8.04 3.92
C LEU A 177 2.56 8.40 5.09
N LEU A 178 1.36 8.90 4.82
CA LEU A 178 0.34 9.11 5.85
C LEU A 178 -0.03 7.78 6.53
N PHE A 179 -0.25 6.71 5.76
CA PHE A 179 -0.48 5.38 6.32
C PHE A 179 0.69 4.88 7.16
N ALA A 180 1.95 5.16 6.78
CA ALA A 180 3.12 4.85 7.60
C ALA A 180 3.08 5.57 8.96
N GLY A 181 2.63 6.83 8.97
CA GLY A 181 2.41 7.62 10.19
C GLY A 181 1.32 7.02 11.08
N LEU A 182 0.15 6.72 10.51
CA LEU A 182 -0.96 6.08 11.23
C LEU A 182 -0.57 4.70 11.78
N TYR A 183 0.15 3.90 11.01
CA TYR A 183 0.64 2.61 11.47
C TYR A 183 1.63 2.76 12.64
N LYS A 184 2.51 3.77 12.61
CA LYS A 184 3.41 4.09 13.73
C LYS A 184 2.63 4.47 14.99
N MET A 185 1.59 5.29 14.86
CA MET A 185 0.72 5.65 15.98
C MET A 185 0.01 4.42 16.58
N ALA A 186 -0.53 3.53 15.72
CA ALA A 186 -1.16 2.29 16.16
C ALA A 186 -0.16 1.37 16.89
N TYR A 187 1.09 1.26 16.41
CA TYR A 187 2.16 0.53 17.09
C TYR A 187 2.46 1.12 18.48
N LEU A 188 2.57 2.43 18.61
CA LEU A 188 2.85 3.08 19.90
C LEU A 188 1.70 2.89 20.89
N ALA A 189 0.45 3.07 20.44
CA ALA A 189 -0.72 2.85 21.26
C ALA A 189 -0.83 1.39 21.75
N ALA A 190 -0.52 0.41 20.90
CA ALA A 190 -0.51 -1.00 21.27
C ALA A 190 0.60 -1.29 22.30
N LYS A 191 1.78 -0.68 22.15
CA LYS A 191 2.89 -0.80 23.09
C LYS A 191 2.54 -0.21 24.46
N ASP A 192 1.96 0.99 24.49
CA ASP A 192 1.58 1.65 25.74
C ASP A 192 0.51 0.86 26.49
N SER A 193 -0.47 0.28 25.77
CA SER A 193 -1.50 -0.58 26.39
C SER A 193 -0.92 -1.87 26.98
N SER A 194 0.14 -2.42 26.40
CA SER A 194 0.82 -3.63 26.93
C SER A 194 1.70 -3.35 28.16
N LEU A 195 2.07 -2.09 28.41
CA LEU A 195 2.81 -1.68 29.60
C LEU A 195 1.89 -1.31 30.79
N ALA A 196 0.59 -1.14 30.51
CA ALA A 196 -0.42 -0.78 31.52
C ALA A 196 -1.05 -2.01 32.22
N ILE A 197 -0.59 -3.23 31.92
CA ILE A 197 -0.97 -4.50 32.55
C ILE A 197 0.17 -4.96 33.44
#